data_fc3d4c1fe99d914ff513b7e1e4c6ef88
#
_entry.id   fc3d4c1fe99d914ff513b7e1e4c6ef88
#
_cell.length_a   1.000
_cell.length_b   1.000
_cell.length_c   1.000
_cell.angle_alpha   90.00
_cell.angle_beta   90.00
_cell.angle_gamma   90.00
#
_symmetry.space_group_name_H-M   'P 1'
#
loop_
_entity.id
_entity.type
_entity.pdbx_description
1 polymer ?
#
loop_
_entity_poly.entity_id
_entity_poly.type
_entity_poly.pdbx_seq_one_letter_code
_entity_poly.pdbx_strand_id
1 'polypeptide(L)'
;IKEYEMKYDISALGNALVDTQYMVEHDFLSGIGLEPDSMTLASAEEHSPIINKLNEMGAESVSDCGGSATNSLVAASNYGSKCHHVCRVANDEDGKKYLDSLQIAGVEHIGFSKEDSDLPTGKCLIFVTPDAKRTMSSMLGISAYLGPKDIDYEVIGNSKIFYIEGYMVTSDDNFNA
;
A
#
# COMPACT_ATOMS: atom_id res chain seq x y z
N ILE A 1 -29.29 28.35 -2.93
CA ILE A 1 -28.28 27.50 -2.25
C ILE A 1 -27.22 27.23 -3.31
N LYS A 2 -25.99 27.78 -3.15
CA LYS A 2 -24.89 27.41 -4.02
C LYS A 2 -24.59 25.95 -3.71
N GLU A 3 -24.84 25.04 -4.67
CA GLU A 3 -24.25 23.71 -4.62
C GLU A 3 -22.72 23.88 -4.67
N TYR A 4 -22.04 23.53 -3.60
CA TYR A 4 -20.58 23.40 -3.59
C TYR A 4 -20.27 22.11 -4.35
N GLU A 5 -19.79 22.26 -5.57
CA GLU A 5 -19.33 21.13 -6.37
C GLU A 5 -18.03 20.59 -5.72
N MET A 6 -18.12 19.44 -5.06
CA MET A 6 -16.96 18.78 -4.48
C MET A 6 -16.02 18.31 -5.59
N LYS A 7 -14.71 18.52 -5.39
CA LYS A 7 -13.70 18.16 -6.40
C LYS A 7 -13.58 16.64 -6.54
N TYR A 8 -13.73 15.92 -5.43
CA TYR A 8 -13.60 14.46 -5.38
C TYR A 8 -14.90 13.81 -4.90
N ASP A 9 -15.16 12.61 -5.42
CA ASP A 9 -16.22 11.76 -4.89
C ASP A 9 -15.71 11.06 -3.61
N ILE A 10 -14.46 10.56 -3.65
CA ILE A 10 -13.84 9.87 -2.52
C ILE A 10 -12.39 10.33 -2.38
N SER A 11 -11.99 10.72 -1.17
CA SER A 11 -10.59 10.75 -0.78
C SER A 11 -10.33 9.71 0.30
N ALA A 12 -9.15 9.14 0.33
CA ALA A 12 -8.79 8.15 1.34
C ALA A 12 -7.44 8.40 1.96
N LEU A 13 -7.30 7.98 3.23
CA LEU A 13 -6.07 7.91 3.98
C LEU A 13 -5.72 6.46 4.23
N GLY A 14 -4.52 6.04 3.84
CA GLY A 14 -4.09 4.65 4.05
C GLY A 14 -2.64 4.40 3.69
N ASN A 15 -2.17 3.21 4.09
CA ASN A 15 -0.82 2.77 3.81
C ASN A 15 -0.63 2.46 2.32
N ALA A 16 0.46 3.01 1.76
CA ALA A 16 0.91 2.71 0.40
C ALA A 16 1.83 1.49 0.42
N LEU A 17 1.40 0.41 -0.18
CA LEU A 17 2.16 -0.84 -0.27
C LEU A 17 2.28 -1.27 -1.73
N VAL A 18 3.45 -1.71 -2.14
CA VAL A 18 3.59 -2.49 -3.39
C VAL A 18 3.33 -3.95 -3.06
N ASP A 19 2.20 -4.46 -3.53
CA ASP A 19 1.85 -5.87 -3.42
C ASP A 19 2.66 -6.66 -4.43
N THR A 20 3.45 -7.64 -3.97
CA THR A 20 4.22 -8.54 -4.83
C THR A 20 3.82 -9.98 -4.54
N GLN A 21 3.15 -10.59 -5.50
CA GLN A 21 2.59 -11.93 -5.38
C GLN A 21 3.51 -12.98 -5.98
N TYR A 22 3.73 -14.06 -5.24
CA TYR A 22 4.51 -15.24 -5.62
C TYR A 22 3.66 -16.51 -5.49
N MET A 23 3.74 -17.39 -6.47
CA MET A 23 3.24 -18.75 -6.33
C MET A 23 4.31 -19.60 -5.66
N VAL A 24 3.99 -20.24 -4.53
CA VAL A 24 4.96 -21.02 -3.74
C VAL A 24 4.34 -22.32 -3.24
N GLU A 25 5.20 -23.31 -2.97
CA GLU A 25 4.78 -24.55 -2.31
C GLU A 25 4.67 -24.36 -0.78
N HIS A 26 3.89 -25.22 -0.11
CA HIS A 26 3.69 -25.16 1.34
C HIS A 26 5.00 -25.20 2.13
N ASP A 27 5.98 -25.99 1.68
CA ASP A 27 7.29 -26.13 2.33
C ASP A 27 8.09 -24.83 2.32
N PHE A 28 7.84 -23.95 1.34
CA PHE A 28 8.47 -22.62 1.29
C PHE A 28 8.08 -21.80 2.51
N LEU A 29 6.78 -21.73 2.83
CA LEU A 29 6.26 -20.97 3.98
C LEU A 29 6.86 -21.46 5.30
N SER A 30 6.87 -22.77 5.50
CA SER A 30 7.51 -23.39 6.67
C SER A 30 8.99 -23.05 6.76
N GLY A 31 9.68 -23.03 5.61
CA GLY A 31 11.11 -22.73 5.50
C GLY A 31 11.47 -21.25 5.74
N ILE A 32 10.51 -20.35 5.76
CA ILE A 32 10.69 -18.92 6.11
C ILE A 32 9.96 -18.56 7.42
N GLY A 33 9.36 -19.52 8.11
CA GLY A 33 8.72 -19.33 9.41
C GLY A 33 7.41 -18.56 9.38
N LEU A 34 6.69 -18.55 8.26
CA LEU A 34 5.37 -17.92 8.15
C LEU A 34 4.25 -18.97 8.30
N GLU A 35 3.28 -18.64 9.13
CA GLU A 35 2.06 -19.44 9.27
C GLU A 35 1.15 -19.27 8.05
N PRO A 36 0.68 -20.33 7.41
CA PRO A 36 -0.23 -20.26 6.29
C PRO A 36 -1.51 -19.48 6.60
N ASP A 37 -2.06 -18.77 5.59
CA ASP A 37 -3.32 -18.03 5.68
C ASP A 37 -3.31 -16.91 6.74
N SER A 38 -2.12 -16.34 7.00
CA SER A 38 -1.93 -15.26 7.98
C SER A 38 -1.38 -13.98 7.33
N MET A 39 -1.46 -12.87 8.06
CA MET A 39 -0.77 -11.62 7.75
C MET A 39 0.14 -11.25 8.93
N THR A 40 1.41 -10.99 8.63
CA THR A 40 2.43 -10.60 9.60
C THR A 40 3.05 -9.26 9.20
N LEU A 41 3.31 -8.39 10.18
CA LEU A 41 4.16 -7.23 9.96
C LEU A 41 5.63 -7.68 10.04
N ALA A 42 6.46 -7.12 9.16
CA ALA A 42 7.88 -7.44 9.05
C ALA A 42 8.71 -6.17 8.86
N SER A 43 9.97 -6.24 9.21
CA SER A 43 10.96 -5.20 8.89
C SER A 43 11.58 -5.41 7.51
N ALA A 44 12.36 -4.43 7.03
CA ALA A 44 13.11 -4.56 5.79
C ALA A 44 14.19 -5.64 5.88
N GLU A 45 14.80 -5.80 7.07
CA GLU A 45 15.79 -6.83 7.37
C GLU A 45 15.19 -8.24 7.31
N GLU A 46 13.94 -8.41 7.73
CA GLU A 46 13.22 -9.69 7.64
C GLU A 46 12.78 -10.01 6.21
N HIS A 47 12.43 -9.00 5.40
CA HIS A 47 12.07 -9.20 3.99
C HIS A 47 13.28 -9.57 3.12
N SER A 48 14.46 -8.99 3.39
CA SER A 48 15.64 -9.15 2.55
C SER A 48 16.04 -10.63 2.31
N PRO A 49 16.15 -11.51 3.32
CA PRO A 49 16.49 -12.91 3.09
C PRO A 49 15.39 -13.69 2.36
N ILE A 50 14.12 -13.32 2.54
CA ILE A 50 13.00 -13.94 1.81
C ILE A 50 13.09 -13.60 0.33
N ILE A 51 13.28 -12.32 -0.01
CA ILE A 51 13.43 -11.85 -1.39
C ILE A 51 14.64 -12.49 -2.07
N ASN A 52 15.78 -12.58 -1.36
CA ASN A 52 16.97 -13.24 -1.89
C ASN A 52 16.69 -14.71 -2.22
N LYS A 53 16.04 -15.45 -1.32
CA LYS A 53 15.67 -16.85 -1.55
C LYS A 53 14.74 -17.02 -2.74
N LEU A 54 13.74 -16.13 -2.92
CA LEU A 54 12.83 -16.13 -4.07
C LEU A 54 13.60 -15.88 -5.37
N ASN A 55 14.53 -14.93 -5.38
CA ASN A 55 15.37 -14.62 -6.54
C ASN A 55 16.29 -15.80 -6.90
N GLU A 56 16.91 -16.45 -5.92
CA GLU A 56 17.75 -17.65 -6.13
C GLU A 56 16.95 -18.82 -6.72
N MET A 57 15.68 -18.94 -6.36
CA MET A 57 14.77 -19.95 -6.91
C MET A 57 14.25 -19.58 -8.31
N GLY A 58 14.49 -18.37 -8.78
CA GLY A 58 13.91 -17.86 -10.04
C GLY A 58 12.39 -17.72 -9.96
N ALA A 59 11.83 -17.42 -8.78
CA ALA A 59 10.40 -17.32 -8.60
C ALA A 59 9.82 -16.15 -9.40
N GLU A 60 8.82 -16.42 -10.21
CA GLU A 60 8.09 -15.38 -10.93
C GLU A 60 7.15 -14.63 -9.99
N SER A 61 7.03 -13.32 -10.20
CA SER A 61 6.15 -12.47 -9.41
C SER A 61 5.33 -11.53 -10.26
N VAL A 62 4.18 -11.13 -9.71
CA VAL A 62 3.35 -10.04 -10.23
C VAL A 62 3.28 -8.96 -9.16
N SER A 63 3.56 -7.71 -9.56
CA SER A 63 3.52 -6.57 -8.63
C SER A 63 2.58 -5.49 -9.13
N ASP A 64 1.84 -4.88 -8.20
CA ASP A 64 0.95 -3.73 -8.45
C ASP A 64 0.85 -2.86 -7.18
N CYS A 65 0.19 -1.69 -7.30
CA CYS A 65 -0.16 -0.91 -6.13
C CYS A 65 -1.13 -1.69 -5.23
N GLY A 66 -0.91 -1.63 -3.92
CA GLY A 66 -1.69 -2.34 -2.91
C GLY A 66 -1.97 -1.48 -1.68
N GLY A 67 -2.54 -2.12 -0.68
CA GLY A 67 -3.14 -1.48 0.48
C GLY A 67 -4.67 -1.39 0.35
N SER A 68 -5.40 -1.53 1.46
CA SER A 68 -6.86 -1.62 1.41
C SER A 68 -7.53 -0.32 0.94
N ALA A 69 -6.99 0.85 1.33
CA ALA A 69 -7.45 2.14 0.84
C ALA A 69 -7.21 2.29 -0.67
N THR A 70 -6.01 1.94 -1.13
CA THR A 70 -5.62 1.96 -2.54
C THR A 70 -6.56 1.12 -3.39
N ASN A 71 -6.75 -0.15 -3.00
CA ASN A 71 -7.61 -1.09 -3.74
C ASN A 71 -9.05 -0.58 -3.83
N SER A 72 -9.55 0.05 -2.75
CA SER A 72 -10.89 0.66 -2.72
C SER A 72 -11.01 1.84 -3.68
N LEU A 73 -10.00 2.73 -3.70
CA LEU A 73 -9.98 3.89 -4.59
C LEU A 73 -9.82 3.50 -6.07
N VAL A 74 -8.95 2.54 -6.37
CA VAL A 74 -8.77 1.99 -7.73
C VAL A 74 -10.09 1.39 -8.22
N ALA A 75 -10.77 0.59 -7.39
CA ALA A 75 -12.08 0.05 -7.73
C ALA A 75 -13.11 1.15 -7.98
N ALA A 76 -13.21 2.14 -7.09
CA ALA A 76 -14.14 3.27 -7.23
C ALA A 76 -13.85 4.10 -8.49
N SER A 77 -12.58 4.36 -8.79
CA SER A 77 -12.15 5.07 -10.00
C SER A 77 -12.55 4.32 -11.27
N ASN A 78 -12.38 2.99 -11.29
CA ASN A 78 -12.81 2.15 -12.40
C ASN A 78 -14.34 2.19 -12.65
N TYR A 79 -15.12 2.53 -11.61
CA TYR A 79 -16.56 2.79 -11.72
C TYR A 79 -16.91 4.26 -12.00
N GLY A 80 -15.91 5.10 -12.29
CA GLY A 80 -16.10 6.49 -12.71
C GLY A 80 -16.08 7.53 -11.60
N SER A 81 -15.72 7.16 -10.36
CA SER A 81 -15.56 8.12 -9.26
C SER A 81 -14.25 8.89 -9.41
N LYS A 82 -14.27 10.18 -9.06
CA LYS A 82 -13.07 11.00 -8.92
C LYS A 82 -12.45 10.72 -7.55
N CYS A 83 -11.27 10.12 -7.55
CA CYS A 83 -10.63 9.64 -6.33
C CYS A 83 -9.30 10.33 -6.06
N HIS A 84 -8.99 10.55 -4.76
CA HIS A 84 -7.69 11.05 -4.31
C HIS A 84 -7.17 10.20 -3.14
N HIS A 85 -5.89 9.85 -3.20
CA HIS A 85 -5.23 9.07 -2.16
C HIS A 85 -4.22 9.92 -1.38
N VAL A 86 -4.44 10.06 -0.08
CA VAL A 86 -3.47 10.59 0.88
C VAL A 86 -2.67 9.40 1.40
N CYS A 87 -1.44 9.28 0.95
CA CYS A 87 -0.54 8.18 1.28
C CYS A 87 0.91 8.67 1.28
N ARG A 88 1.82 7.84 1.73
CA ARG A 88 3.24 8.18 1.79
C ARG A 88 4.09 7.11 1.12
N VAL A 89 4.86 7.51 0.11
CA VAL A 89 5.83 6.66 -0.60
C VAL A 89 7.20 7.33 -0.66
N ALA A 90 8.26 6.54 -0.68
CA ALA A 90 9.62 7.01 -0.85
C ALA A 90 9.90 7.31 -2.34
N ASN A 91 10.93 8.10 -2.59
CA ASN A 91 11.41 8.35 -3.94
C ASN A 91 12.37 7.23 -4.38
N ASP A 92 11.85 6.01 -4.43
CA ASP A 92 12.53 4.79 -4.87
C ASP A 92 11.79 4.12 -6.04
N GLU A 93 12.29 3.00 -6.51
CA GLU A 93 11.70 2.28 -7.65
C GLU A 93 10.29 1.78 -7.36
N ASP A 94 10.05 1.27 -6.14
CA ASP A 94 8.74 0.78 -5.73
C ASP A 94 7.73 1.93 -5.56
N GLY A 95 8.17 3.08 -5.00
CA GLY A 95 7.33 4.28 -4.91
C GLY A 95 6.93 4.83 -6.27
N LYS A 96 7.86 4.81 -7.23
CA LYS A 96 7.55 5.20 -8.61
C LYS A 96 6.52 4.26 -9.24
N LYS A 97 6.73 2.95 -9.14
CA LYS A 97 5.76 1.95 -9.63
C LYS A 97 4.37 2.15 -9.02
N TYR A 98 4.34 2.39 -7.71
CA TYR A 98 3.10 2.63 -6.98
C TYR A 98 2.35 3.85 -7.51
N LEU A 99 3.03 5.01 -7.66
CA LEU A 99 2.41 6.23 -8.16
C LEU A 99 1.98 6.12 -9.63
N ASP A 100 2.78 5.45 -10.46
CA ASP A 100 2.45 5.17 -11.86
C ASP A 100 1.17 4.30 -11.94
N SER A 101 1.02 3.29 -11.09
CA SER A 101 -0.19 2.46 -11.01
C SER A 101 -1.42 3.26 -10.61
N LEU A 102 -1.31 4.16 -9.61
CA LEU A 102 -2.40 5.06 -9.24
C LEU A 102 -2.80 5.99 -10.38
N GLN A 103 -1.82 6.55 -11.08
CA GLN A 103 -2.07 7.43 -12.22
C GLN A 103 -2.80 6.71 -13.36
N ILE A 104 -2.38 5.46 -13.68
CA ILE A 104 -3.04 4.61 -14.69
C ILE A 104 -4.49 4.33 -14.27
N ALA A 105 -4.73 4.08 -12.99
CA ALA A 105 -6.07 3.86 -12.44
C ALA A 105 -6.92 5.14 -12.34
N GLY A 106 -6.37 6.33 -12.64
CA GLY A 106 -7.09 7.61 -12.55
C GLY A 106 -7.31 8.10 -11.11
N VAL A 107 -6.49 7.65 -10.17
CA VAL A 107 -6.51 8.10 -8.77
C VAL A 107 -5.48 9.22 -8.58
N GLU A 108 -5.93 10.42 -8.20
CA GLU A 108 -5.02 11.51 -7.84
C GLU A 108 -4.32 11.22 -6.50
N HIS A 109 -3.11 11.76 -6.32
CA HIS A 109 -2.29 11.52 -5.13
C HIS A 109 -1.37 12.72 -4.83
N ILE A 110 -0.77 12.76 -3.62
CA ILE A 110 0.11 13.84 -3.17
C ILE A 110 1.55 13.75 -3.69
N GLY A 111 1.90 12.67 -4.40
CA GLY A 111 3.25 12.43 -4.91
C GLY A 111 4.19 11.76 -3.89
N PHE A 112 5.51 11.90 -4.14
CA PHE A 112 6.52 11.36 -3.22
C PHE A 112 6.55 12.14 -1.90
N SER A 113 6.97 11.44 -0.82
CA SER A 113 7.29 12.11 0.44
C SER A 113 8.32 13.21 0.20
N LYS A 114 8.07 14.38 0.80
CA LYS A 114 8.98 15.54 0.73
C LYS A 114 10.09 15.50 1.76
N GLU A 115 10.04 14.55 2.67
CA GLU A 115 11.06 14.38 3.70
C GLU A 115 12.15 13.43 3.22
N ASP A 116 13.40 13.79 3.47
CA ASP A 116 14.53 12.89 3.33
C ASP A 116 14.41 11.78 4.38
N SER A 117 14.32 10.55 3.90
CA SER A 117 14.24 9.35 4.73
C SER A 117 14.94 8.21 3.99
N ASP A 118 15.74 7.44 4.72
CA ASP A 118 16.35 6.21 4.23
C ASP A 118 15.35 5.03 4.19
N LEU A 119 14.11 5.26 4.64
CA LEU A 119 13.07 4.23 4.66
C LEU A 119 12.54 3.97 3.26
N PRO A 120 12.40 2.70 2.87
CA PRO A 120 11.86 2.34 1.57
C PRO A 120 10.33 2.54 1.52
N THR A 121 9.79 2.54 0.31
CA THR A 121 8.34 2.38 0.09
C THR A 121 7.84 1.07 0.69
N GLY A 122 6.64 1.11 1.26
CA GLY A 122 6.01 -0.07 1.84
C GLY A 122 5.81 -1.21 0.83
N LYS A 123 5.96 -2.44 1.29
CA LYS A 123 5.86 -3.64 0.45
C LYS A 123 5.11 -4.76 1.17
N CYS A 124 4.22 -5.43 0.45
CA CYS A 124 3.58 -6.66 0.92
C CYS A 124 4.02 -7.83 0.04
N LEU A 125 4.70 -8.80 0.62
CA LEU A 125 4.98 -10.08 -0.03
C LEU A 125 3.76 -10.99 0.18
N ILE A 126 3.17 -11.43 -0.92
CA ILE A 126 1.97 -12.26 -0.92
C ILE A 126 2.35 -13.63 -1.49
N PHE A 127 2.22 -14.65 -0.67
CA PHE A 127 2.51 -16.03 -1.05
C PHE A 127 1.21 -16.76 -1.27
N VAL A 128 1.03 -17.29 -2.48
CA VAL A 128 -0.16 -18.08 -2.84
C VAL A 128 0.25 -19.53 -2.98
N THR A 129 -0.35 -20.39 -2.17
CA THR A 129 -0.13 -21.84 -2.19
C THR A 129 -1.10 -22.54 -3.13
N PRO A 130 -0.84 -23.83 -3.53
CA PRO A 130 -1.68 -24.54 -4.50
C PRO A 130 -3.15 -24.71 -4.11
N ASP A 131 -3.46 -24.64 -2.81
CA ASP A 131 -4.82 -24.64 -2.26
C ASP A 131 -5.48 -23.24 -2.27
N ALA A 132 -4.88 -22.28 -3.00
CA ALA A 132 -5.32 -20.89 -3.16
C ALA A 132 -5.35 -20.06 -1.85
N LYS A 133 -4.65 -20.50 -0.80
CA LYS A 133 -4.47 -19.70 0.40
C LYS A 133 -3.43 -18.61 0.18
N ARG A 134 -3.65 -17.49 0.86
CA ARG A 134 -2.78 -16.32 0.77
C ARG A 134 -2.15 -16.05 2.13
N THR A 135 -0.82 -16.06 2.15
CA THR A 135 -0.03 -15.68 3.34
C THR A 135 0.70 -14.38 3.01
N MET A 136 0.62 -13.41 3.89
CA MET A 136 1.13 -12.06 3.65
C MET A 136 2.17 -11.67 4.69
N SER A 137 3.26 -11.07 4.21
CA SER A 137 4.28 -10.41 5.04
C SER A 137 4.38 -8.96 4.60
N SER A 138 4.03 -8.03 5.48
CA SER A 138 3.91 -6.60 5.16
C SER A 138 4.96 -5.79 5.88
N MET A 139 5.79 -5.08 5.12
CA MET A 139 6.73 -4.07 5.60
C MET A 139 6.17 -2.69 5.24
N LEU A 140 5.83 -1.90 6.25
CA LEU A 140 5.18 -0.59 6.04
C LEU A 140 6.15 0.45 5.47
N GLY A 141 7.46 0.35 5.78
CA GLY A 141 8.45 1.30 5.33
C GLY A 141 8.09 2.74 5.72
N ILE A 142 8.25 3.68 4.80
CA ILE A 142 7.93 5.09 5.03
C ILE A 142 6.43 5.34 5.29
N SER A 143 5.55 4.43 4.87
CA SER A 143 4.10 4.53 5.07
C SER A 143 3.71 4.51 6.55
N ALA A 144 4.50 3.85 7.41
CA ALA A 144 4.29 3.85 8.86
C ALA A 144 4.42 5.25 9.51
N TYR A 145 5.01 6.20 8.80
CA TYR A 145 5.24 7.58 9.27
C TYR A 145 4.30 8.60 8.59
N LEU A 146 3.26 8.12 7.93
CA LEU A 146 2.17 8.98 7.45
C LEU A 146 1.47 9.60 8.65
N GLY A 147 1.55 10.92 8.78
CA GLY A 147 1.11 11.64 9.97
C GLY A 147 0.36 12.93 9.63
N PRO A 148 -0.04 13.73 10.65
CA PRO A 148 -0.86 14.94 10.47
C PRO A 148 -0.30 15.96 9.45
N LYS A 149 1.02 16.02 9.30
CA LYS A 149 1.72 16.92 8.36
C LYS A 149 1.54 16.52 6.88
N ASP A 150 1.20 15.26 6.63
CA ASP A 150 0.98 14.73 5.28
C ASP A 150 -0.49 14.91 4.83
N ILE A 151 -1.36 15.34 5.76
CA ILE A 151 -2.79 15.51 5.49
C ILE A 151 -3.06 16.80 4.73
N ASP A 152 -3.66 16.67 3.56
CA ASP A 152 -4.21 17.79 2.82
C ASP A 152 -5.69 17.99 3.19
N TYR A 153 -5.92 18.86 4.17
CA TYR A 153 -7.26 19.18 4.65
C TYR A 153 -8.13 19.84 3.59
N GLU A 154 -7.54 20.48 2.58
CA GLU A 154 -8.31 21.06 1.47
C GLU A 154 -8.87 19.94 0.58
N VAL A 155 -8.07 18.91 0.30
CA VAL A 155 -8.53 17.72 -0.44
C VAL A 155 -9.66 17.03 0.32
N ILE A 156 -9.49 16.80 1.62
CA ILE A 156 -10.52 16.16 2.46
C ILE A 156 -11.79 16.99 2.47
N GLY A 157 -11.69 18.31 2.69
CA GLY A 157 -12.83 19.23 2.72
C GLY A 157 -13.56 19.38 1.39
N ASN A 158 -12.92 19.05 0.27
CA ASN A 158 -13.49 19.05 -1.08
C ASN A 158 -13.87 17.64 -1.58
N SER A 159 -14.05 16.68 -0.68
CA SER A 159 -14.45 15.31 -0.98
C SER A 159 -15.83 15.00 -0.41
N LYS A 160 -16.68 14.28 -1.17
CA LYS A 160 -18.00 13.83 -0.70
C LYS A 160 -17.89 12.77 0.39
N ILE A 161 -16.86 11.89 0.29
CA ILE A 161 -16.58 10.82 1.23
C ILE A 161 -15.10 10.87 1.57
N PHE A 162 -14.79 10.78 2.86
CA PHE A 162 -13.43 10.53 3.34
C PHE A 162 -13.37 9.14 3.96
N TYR A 163 -12.50 8.28 3.40
CA TYR A 163 -12.32 6.89 3.81
C TYR A 163 -10.97 6.71 4.52
N ILE A 164 -10.97 6.06 5.66
CA ILE A 164 -9.77 5.72 6.42
C ILE A 164 -9.72 4.20 6.60
N GLU A 165 -8.60 3.57 6.27
CA GLU A 165 -8.42 2.14 6.49
C GLU A 165 -8.11 1.82 7.96
N GLY A 166 -8.57 0.65 8.44
CA GLY A 166 -8.37 0.24 9.83
C GLY A 166 -6.90 0.00 10.22
N TYR A 167 -6.01 -0.23 9.25
CA TYR A 167 -4.58 -0.42 9.50
C TYR A 167 -3.84 0.85 9.93
N MET A 168 -4.48 2.03 9.86
CA MET A 168 -3.90 3.29 10.36
C MET A 168 -3.64 3.28 11.86
N VAL A 169 -4.15 2.31 12.61
CA VAL A 169 -3.85 2.15 14.05
C VAL A 169 -2.59 1.34 14.33
N THR A 170 -1.83 0.91 13.31
CA THR A 170 -0.65 0.04 13.48
C THR A 170 0.63 0.77 13.81
N SER A 171 0.66 2.11 13.68
CA SER A 171 1.75 2.97 14.13
C SER A 171 1.20 4.22 14.80
N ASP A 172 2.01 4.84 15.68
CA ASP A 172 1.62 6.05 16.41
C ASP A 172 1.41 7.24 15.45
N ASP A 173 2.26 7.39 14.43
CA ASP A 173 2.14 8.47 13.43
C ASP A 173 0.85 8.32 12.62
N ASN A 174 0.55 7.12 12.13
CA ASN A 174 -0.67 6.83 11.40
C ASN A 174 -1.93 7.06 12.26
N PHE A 175 -1.88 6.67 13.54
CA PHE A 175 -3.01 6.84 14.46
C PHE A 175 -3.32 8.32 14.75
N ASN A 176 -2.30 9.18 14.71
CA ASN A 176 -2.43 10.62 14.97
C ASN A 176 -2.74 11.43 13.70
N ALA A 177 -2.70 10.82 12.50
CA ALA A 177 -3.04 11.45 11.23
C ALA A 177 -4.54 11.69 11.11
#